data_38147c1a68d6058b00ead2760bf7472a
#
_entry.id   38147c1a68d6058b00ead2760bf7472a
#
_cell.length_a   1.000
_cell.length_b   1.000
_cell.length_c   1.000
_cell.angle_alpha   90.00
_cell.angle_beta   90.00
_cell.angle_gamma   90.00
#
_symmetry.space_group_name_H-M   'P 1'
#
loop_
_entity.id
_entity.type
_entity.pdbx_description
1 polymer ?
#
loop_
_entity_poly.entity_id
_entity_poly.type
_entity_poly.pdbx_seq_one_letter_code
_entity_poly.pdbx_strand_id
1 'polypeptide(L)'
;MIESLESFDRYLVLIINGFHFQFLDVIMWFFSGPFIIIPIAAMILWSIYKSYDLKQSIYILLGMILAIGLADLSSVYFFKEVFMRYRPSHHLELLKQLHFHEFDDGQFYQGGLYGFVSSHASNYFALFTICWAIITQKWIKITLLTITLIILFSRVYLGVHYVSDVICGAILGYIIAKLVLHFLILRQIKDS
;
A
#
# COMPACT_ATOMS: atom_id res chain seq x y z
N MET A 1 -21.28 17.02 7.29
CA MET A 1 -20.68 16.27 6.16
C MET A 1 -19.33 15.66 6.54
N ILE A 2 -18.34 16.41 7.04
CA ILE A 2 -17.02 15.84 7.48
C ILE A 2 -17.22 14.87 8.64
N GLU A 3 -17.98 15.25 9.66
CA GLU A 3 -18.30 14.38 10.80
C GLU A 3 -19.02 13.08 10.39
N SER A 4 -19.90 13.15 9.38
CA SER A 4 -20.60 11.97 8.87
C SER A 4 -19.65 11.01 8.12
N LEU A 5 -18.66 11.55 7.40
CA LEU A 5 -17.63 10.74 6.75
C LEU A 5 -16.69 10.09 7.77
N GLU A 6 -16.33 10.83 8.80
CA GLU A 6 -15.47 10.32 9.86
C GLU A 6 -16.18 9.23 10.69
N SER A 7 -17.45 9.41 11.03
CA SER A 7 -18.23 8.40 11.73
C SER A 7 -18.41 7.12 10.89
N PHE A 8 -18.62 7.27 9.59
CA PHE A 8 -18.69 6.14 8.66
C PHE A 8 -17.34 5.38 8.55
N ASP A 9 -16.26 6.11 8.48
CA ASP A 9 -14.91 5.55 8.42
C ASP A 9 -14.56 4.77 9.70
N ARG A 10 -14.93 5.30 10.87
CA ARG A 10 -14.82 4.62 12.17
C ARG A 10 -15.65 3.34 12.21
N TYR A 11 -16.89 3.40 11.74
CA TYR A 11 -17.78 2.25 11.67
C TYR A 11 -17.19 1.13 10.79
N LEU A 12 -16.65 1.45 9.61
CA LEU A 12 -16.02 0.48 8.73
C LEU A 12 -14.79 -0.19 9.36
N VAL A 13 -13.95 0.58 10.05
CA VAL A 13 -12.79 0.01 10.76
C VAL A 13 -13.24 -0.97 11.84
N LEU A 14 -14.24 -0.61 12.64
CA LEU A 14 -14.75 -1.50 13.69
C LEU A 14 -15.33 -2.80 13.13
N ILE A 15 -16.06 -2.74 12.03
CA ILE A 15 -16.58 -3.95 11.37
C ILE A 15 -15.42 -4.82 10.86
N ILE A 16 -14.51 -4.23 10.07
CA ILE A 16 -13.44 -4.99 9.40
C ILE A 16 -12.49 -5.60 10.45
N ASN A 17 -12.08 -4.83 11.44
CA ASN A 17 -11.22 -5.31 12.52
C ASN A 17 -11.94 -6.31 13.42
N GLY A 18 -13.26 -6.16 13.63
CA GLY A 18 -14.07 -7.07 14.43
C GLY A 18 -14.21 -8.50 13.86
N PHE A 19 -13.92 -8.70 12.56
CA PHE A 19 -13.85 -10.05 11.95
C PHE A 19 -12.54 -10.80 12.26
N HIS A 20 -11.80 -10.38 13.27
CA HIS A 20 -10.53 -11.00 13.65
C HIS A 20 -10.71 -12.44 14.16
N PHE A 21 -9.79 -13.31 13.75
CA PHE A 21 -9.59 -14.66 14.31
C PHE A 21 -8.17 -15.14 13.97
N GLN A 22 -7.63 -16.01 14.81
CA GLN A 22 -6.21 -16.38 14.83
C GLN A 22 -5.60 -16.70 13.45
N PHE A 23 -6.28 -17.47 12.61
CA PHE A 23 -5.77 -17.81 11.27
C PHE A 23 -5.70 -16.58 10.34
N LEU A 24 -6.70 -15.72 10.39
CA LEU A 24 -6.72 -14.49 9.56
C LEU A 24 -5.72 -13.45 10.08
N ASP A 25 -5.50 -13.38 11.39
CA ASP A 25 -4.50 -12.50 12.01
C ASP A 25 -3.10 -12.80 11.48
N VAL A 26 -2.71 -14.07 11.41
CA VAL A 26 -1.42 -14.50 10.86
C VAL A 26 -1.28 -14.12 9.38
N ILE A 27 -2.34 -14.32 8.59
CA ILE A 27 -2.34 -13.97 7.16
C ILE A 27 -2.21 -12.45 6.99
N MET A 28 -3.03 -11.67 7.67
CA MET A 28 -3.05 -10.20 7.52
C MET A 28 -1.74 -9.58 8.04
N TRP A 29 -1.17 -10.13 9.11
CA TRP A 29 0.14 -9.76 9.61
C TRP A 29 1.25 -10.03 8.59
N PHE A 30 1.27 -11.22 7.98
CA PHE A 30 2.23 -11.58 6.93
C PHE A 30 2.15 -10.63 5.73
N PHE A 31 0.94 -10.35 5.22
CA PHE A 31 0.76 -9.44 4.09
C PHE A 31 1.05 -7.97 4.43
N SER A 32 0.92 -7.58 5.69
CA SER A 32 1.30 -6.24 6.17
C SER A 32 2.80 -6.09 6.42
N GLY A 33 3.52 -7.21 6.56
CA GLY A 33 4.93 -7.26 6.89
C GLY A 33 5.86 -7.03 5.70
N PRO A 34 7.17 -6.93 5.94
CA PRO A 34 8.15 -6.67 4.90
C PRO A 34 8.44 -7.87 3.99
N PHE A 35 8.20 -9.09 4.45
CA PHE A 35 8.60 -10.29 3.71
C PHE A 35 7.79 -10.52 2.43
N ILE A 36 6.58 -9.96 2.33
CA ILE A 36 5.75 -10.08 1.12
C ILE A 36 6.39 -9.44 -0.12
N ILE A 37 7.34 -8.50 0.07
CA ILE A 37 8.05 -7.87 -1.05
C ILE A 37 8.92 -8.88 -1.82
N ILE A 38 9.41 -9.94 -1.17
CA ILE A 38 10.31 -10.93 -1.79
C ILE A 38 9.62 -11.64 -2.97
N PRO A 39 8.48 -12.32 -2.79
CA PRO A 39 7.79 -12.97 -3.92
C PRO A 39 7.28 -11.95 -4.96
N ILE A 40 6.86 -10.75 -4.55
CA ILE A 40 6.49 -9.67 -5.46
C ILE A 40 7.68 -9.29 -6.35
N ALA A 41 8.84 -9.00 -5.76
CA ALA A 41 10.05 -8.65 -6.49
C ALA A 41 10.50 -9.76 -7.44
N ALA A 42 10.46 -11.01 -7.00
CA ALA A 42 10.81 -12.16 -7.83
C ALA A 42 9.93 -12.26 -9.09
N MET A 43 8.61 -12.11 -8.95
CA MET A 43 7.68 -12.12 -10.10
C MET A 43 7.93 -10.95 -11.05
N ILE A 44 8.18 -9.76 -10.53
CA ILE A 44 8.44 -8.56 -11.32
C ILE A 44 9.76 -8.71 -12.09
N LEU A 45 10.85 -9.06 -11.40
CA LEU A 45 12.17 -9.23 -12.01
C LEU A 45 12.15 -10.32 -13.08
N TRP A 46 11.48 -11.45 -12.82
CA TRP A 46 11.32 -12.50 -13.81
C TRP A 46 10.57 -12.01 -15.06
N SER A 47 9.48 -11.25 -14.89
CA SER A 47 8.70 -10.71 -16.00
C SER A 47 9.52 -9.69 -16.82
N ILE A 48 10.26 -8.80 -16.15
CA ILE A 48 11.12 -7.81 -16.81
C ILE A 48 12.21 -8.53 -17.60
N TYR A 49 12.91 -9.48 -16.99
CA TYR A 49 13.97 -10.26 -17.64
C TYR A 49 13.50 -10.98 -18.92
N LYS A 50 12.24 -11.44 -18.93
CA LYS A 50 11.66 -12.14 -20.10
C LYS A 50 11.20 -11.22 -21.22
N SER A 51 10.94 -9.94 -20.94
CA SER A 51 10.21 -9.05 -21.85
C SER A 51 11.01 -7.84 -22.33
N TYR A 52 12.11 -7.52 -21.67
CA TYR A 52 12.86 -6.29 -21.91
C TYR A 52 14.35 -6.52 -22.00
N ASP A 53 15.04 -5.68 -22.79
CA ASP A 53 16.51 -5.66 -22.81
C ASP A 53 17.10 -5.05 -21.52
N LEU A 54 18.43 -5.08 -21.38
CA LEU A 54 19.11 -4.60 -20.18
C LEU A 54 18.87 -3.10 -19.94
N LYS A 55 18.91 -2.28 -20.99
CA LYS A 55 18.74 -0.83 -20.89
C LYS A 55 17.32 -0.50 -20.44
N GLN A 56 16.31 -1.08 -21.09
CA GLN A 56 14.90 -0.92 -20.73
C GLN A 56 14.63 -1.40 -19.30
N SER A 57 15.20 -2.55 -18.92
CA SER A 57 15.06 -3.11 -17.56
C SER A 57 15.58 -2.15 -16.49
N ILE A 58 16.73 -1.51 -16.72
CA ILE A 58 17.30 -0.51 -15.80
C ILE A 58 16.35 0.69 -15.66
N TYR A 59 15.82 1.24 -16.76
CA TYR A 59 14.89 2.37 -16.69
C TYR A 59 13.57 2.01 -15.99
N ILE A 60 13.07 0.79 -16.20
CA ILE A 60 11.87 0.29 -15.50
C ILE A 60 12.13 0.22 -14.00
N LEU A 61 13.23 -0.39 -13.58
CA LEU A 61 13.56 -0.54 -12.16
C LEU A 61 13.81 0.81 -11.48
N LEU A 62 14.56 1.70 -12.13
CA LEU A 62 14.77 3.07 -11.61
C LEU A 62 13.44 3.84 -11.51
N GLY A 63 12.55 3.69 -12.50
CA GLY A 63 11.22 4.28 -12.46
C GLY A 63 10.36 3.73 -11.33
N MET A 64 10.42 2.42 -11.05
CA MET A 64 9.70 1.83 -9.91
C MET A 64 10.21 2.38 -8.58
N ILE A 65 11.53 2.42 -8.38
CA ILE A 65 12.15 2.97 -7.17
C ILE A 65 11.76 4.43 -7.00
N LEU A 66 11.83 5.22 -8.05
CA LEU A 66 11.43 6.63 -8.04
C LEU A 66 9.96 6.81 -7.69
N ALA A 67 9.06 6.01 -8.29
CA ALA A 67 7.63 6.12 -8.03
C ALA A 67 7.28 5.75 -6.57
N ILE A 68 7.88 4.68 -6.04
CA ILE A 68 7.69 4.28 -4.64
C ILE A 68 8.24 5.37 -3.71
N GLY A 69 9.46 5.86 -3.96
CA GLY A 69 10.07 6.93 -3.15
C GLY A 69 9.24 8.21 -3.14
N LEU A 70 8.75 8.66 -4.30
CA LEU A 70 7.88 9.83 -4.41
C LEU A 70 6.53 9.59 -3.71
N ALA A 71 5.95 8.39 -3.82
CA ALA A 71 4.70 8.06 -3.16
C ALA A 71 4.84 8.06 -1.63
N ASP A 72 5.92 7.49 -1.11
CA ASP A 72 6.22 7.47 0.31
C ASP A 72 6.45 8.88 0.86
N LEU A 73 7.39 9.62 0.27
CA LEU A 73 7.69 11.00 0.66
C LEU A 73 6.45 11.89 0.60
N SER A 74 5.67 11.80 -0.49
CA SER A 74 4.44 12.58 -0.62
C SER A 74 3.43 12.22 0.47
N SER A 75 3.26 10.93 0.78
CA SER A 75 2.34 10.48 1.83
C SER A 75 2.71 11.03 3.22
N VAL A 76 4.00 11.23 3.49
CA VAL A 76 4.48 11.79 4.76
C VAL A 76 4.37 13.32 4.75
N TYR A 77 5.12 13.98 3.88
CA TYR A 77 5.31 15.44 3.95
C TYR A 77 4.09 16.25 3.50
N PHE A 78 3.33 15.77 2.51
CA PHE A 78 2.16 16.52 2.01
C PHE A 78 0.83 16.10 2.65
N PHE A 79 0.81 14.97 3.34
CA PHE A 79 -0.43 14.47 3.93
C PHE A 79 -0.32 14.25 5.44
N LYS A 80 0.55 13.37 5.94
CA LYS A 80 0.57 13.05 7.38
C LYS A 80 0.95 14.23 8.24
N GLU A 81 1.98 14.98 7.85
CA GLU A 81 2.45 16.16 8.60
C GLU A 81 1.50 17.37 8.45
N VAL A 82 0.71 17.43 7.35
CA VAL A 82 -0.23 18.52 7.11
C VAL A 82 -1.57 18.27 7.79
N PHE A 83 -2.15 17.08 7.58
CA PHE A 83 -3.50 16.75 8.11
C PHE A 83 -3.48 16.28 9.56
N MET A 84 -2.38 15.72 10.04
CA MET A 84 -2.16 15.22 11.41
C MET A 84 -3.35 14.38 11.95
N ARG A 85 -3.99 13.61 11.05
CA ARG A 85 -5.12 12.74 11.40
C ARG A 85 -4.61 11.54 12.17
N TYR A 86 -5.04 11.38 13.41
CA TYR A 86 -4.72 10.21 14.22
C TYR A 86 -5.19 8.91 13.56
N ARG A 87 -4.39 7.86 13.68
CA ARG A 87 -4.80 6.50 13.28
C ARG A 87 -5.92 5.98 14.18
N PRO A 88 -6.72 4.99 13.73
CA PRO A 88 -7.67 4.31 14.60
C PRO A 88 -7.02 3.79 15.88
N SER A 89 -5.80 3.24 15.79
CA SER A 89 -4.97 2.73 16.89
C SER A 89 -4.53 3.79 17.90
N HIS A 90 -4.65 5.08 17.60
CA HIS A 90 -4.32 6.21 18.48
C HIS A 90 -5.55 7.05 18.83
N HIS A 91 -6.75 6.66 18.36
CA HIS A 91 -7.98 7.36 18.67
C HIS A 91 -8.53 6.86 20.02
N LEU A 92 -8.74 7.77 20.99
CA LEU A 92 -9.03 7.46 22.39
C LEU A 92 -10.22 6.50 22.60
N GLU A 93 -11.26 6.60 21.76
CA GLU A 93 -12.46 5.78 21.87
C GLU A 93 -12.30 4.45 21.11
N LEU A 94 -11.66 4.46 19.92
CA LEU A 94 -11.50 3.27 19.09
C LEU A 94 -10.45 2.33 19.64
N LEU A 95 -9.35 2.84 20.22
CA LEU A 95 -8.27 2.06 20.81
C LEU A 95 -8.78 0.94 21.74
N LYS A 96 -9.86 1.20 22.48
CA LYS A 96 -10.42 0.24 23.45
C LYS A 96 -11.31 -0.84 22.82
N GLN A 97 -11.68 -0.66 21.56
CA GLN A 97 -12.63 -1.52 20.84
C GLN A 97 -11.95 -2.34 19.73
N LEU A 98 -10.72 -1.97 19.36
CA LEU A 98 -9.98 -2.60 18.28
C LEU A 98 -9.11 -3.74 18.79
N HIS A 99 -9.04 -4.80 17.99
CA HIS A 99 -8.09 -5.89 18.13
C HIS A 99 -6.79 -5.55 17.41
N PHE A 100 -5.65 -5.70 18.08
CA PHE A 100 -4.33 -5.43 17.54
C PHE A 100 -3.47 -6.69 17.53
N HIS A 101 -2.52 -6.75 16.62
CA HIS A 101 -1.49 -7.77 16.65
C HIS A 101 -0.59 -7.56 17.88
N GLU A 102 -0.45 -8.59 18.70
CA GLU A 102 0.39 -8.62 19.90
C GLU A 102 1.75 -9.26 19.55
N PHE A 103 2.82 -8.59 19.93
CA PHE A 103 4.18 -9.11 19.83
C PHE A 103 4.52 -10.03 21.01
N ASP A 104 5.60 -10.82 20.88
CA ASP A 104 6.05 -11.75 21.92
C ASP A 104 6.41 -11.07 23.26
N ASP A 105 6.69 -9.78 23.26
CA ASP A 105 6.97 -8.95 24.44
C ASP A 105 5.72 -8.32 25.08
N GLY A 106 4.53 -8.67 24.58
CA GLY A 106 3.25 -8.15 25.08
C GLY A 106 2.90 -6.74 24.58
N GLN A 107 3.70 -6.15 23.68
CA GLN A 107 3.36 -4.88 23.05
C GLN A 107 2.41 -5.08 21.87
N PHE A 108 1.59 -4.06 21.59
CA PHE A 108 0.65 -4.08 20.46
C PHE A 108 1.16 -3.27 19.28
N TYR A 109 0.97 -3.80 18.08
CA TYR A 109 1.26 -3.10 16.84
C TYR A 109 0.25 -1.98 16.61
N GLN A 110 0.67 -0.72 16.70
CA GLN A 110 -0.18 0.46 16.53
C GLN A 110 0.23 1.33 15.35
N GLY A 111 1.41 1.10 14.78
CA GLY A 111 1.99 1.96 13.74
C GLY A 111 2.39 3.33 14.26
N GLY A 112 2.63 4.27 13.35
CA GLY A 112 2.95 5.65 13.73
C GLY A 112 1.70 6.46 14.10
N LEU A 113 1.87 7.67 14.63
CA LEU A 113 0.80 8.50 15.19
C LEU A 113 -0.26 8.92 14.14
N TYR A 114 0.19 9.41 12.97
CA TYR A 114 -0.69 9.92 11.92
C TYR A 114 -0.90 8.92 10.79
N GLY A 115 -2.15 8.84 10.28
CA GLY A 115 -2.62 7.83 9.33
C GLY A 115 -2.89 8.31 7.91
N PHE A 116 -3.31 9.54 7.71
CA PHE A 116 -3.76 10.04 6.41
C PHE A 116 -2.61 10.66 5.60
N VAL A 117 -2.29 10.12 4.44
CA VAL A 117 -2.79 8.91 3.77
C VAL A 117 -1.93 7.69 4.12
N SER A 118 -2.41 6.47 3.79
CA SER A 118 -1.64 5.25 4.02
C SER A 118 -0.45 5.14 3.06
N SER A 119 0.79 5.16 3.60
CA SER A 119 2.02 4.95 2.80
C SER A 119 2.08 3.56 2.19
N HIS A 120 1.62 2.50 2.89
CA HIS A 120 1.51 1.18 2.30
C HIS A 120 0.62 1.19 1.06
N ALA A 121 -0.55 1.84 1.15
CA ALA A 121 -1.46 1.92 0.01
C ALA A 121 -0.85 2.69 -1.15
N SER A 122 -0.20 3.84 -0.91
CA SER A 122 0.42 4.62 -1.97
C SER A 122 1.60 3.88 -2.63
N ASN A 123 2.47 3.24 -1.85
CA ASN A 123 3.64 2.56 -2.35
C ASN A 123 3.27 1.30 -3.17
N TYR A 124 2.42 0.43 -2.62
CA TYR A 124 2.02 -0.79 -3.32
C TYR A 124 1.13 -0.51 -4.53
N PHE A 125 0.28 0.51 -4.47
CA PHE A 125 -0.55 0.86 -5.63
C PHE A 125 0.26 1.56 -6.73
N ALA A 126 1.30 2.34 -6.37
CA ALA A 126 2.25 2.88 -7.34
C ALA A 126 3.01 1.76 -8.05
N LEU A 127 3.57 0.80 -7.30
CA LEU A 127 4.24 -0.38 -7.84
C LEU A 127 3.31 -1.18 -8.76
N PHE A 128 2.11 -1.50 -8.29
CA PHE A 128 1.10 -2.23 -9.06
C PHE A 128 0.75 -1.50 -10.37
N THR A 129 0.56 -0.18 -10.34
CA THR A 129 0.20 0.61 -11.53
C THR A 129 1.27 0.54 -12.61
N ILE A 130 2.56 0.62 -12.22
CA ILE A 130 3.68 0.43 -13.16
C ILE A 130 3.68 -0.99 -13.70
N CYS A 131 3.59 -1.99 -12.83
CA CYS A 131 3.54 -3.40 -13.22
C CYS A 131 2.41 -3.71 -14.18
N TRP A 132 1.22 -3.14 -13.95
CA TRP A 132 0.07 -3.32 -14.84
C TRP A 132 0.34 -2.83 -16.26
N ALA A 133 1.09 -1.75 -16.39
CA ALA A 133 1.42 -1.15 -17.69
C ALA A 133 2.50 -1.93 -18.45
N ILE A 134 3.51 -2.47 -17.75
CA ILE A 134 4.70 -3.05 -18.38
C ILE A 134 4.69 -4.58 -18.45
N ILE A 135 4.07 -5.27 -17.51
CA ILE A 135 4.03 -6.74 -17.47
C ILE A 135 3.09 -7.25 -18.56
N THR A 136 3.52 -8.23 -19.34
CA THR A 136 2.72 -8.84 -20.39
C THR A 136 1.91 -10.04 -19.91
N GLN A 137 2.41 -10.76 -18.90
CA GLN A 137 1.81 -11.99 -18.38
C GLN A 137 0.57 -11.67 -17.53
N LYS A 138 -0.60 -12.05 -18.04
CA LYS A 138 -1.89 -11.77 -17.38
C LYS A 138 -1.99 -12.35 -15.97
N TRP A 139 -1.46 -13.56 -15.75
CA TRP A 139 -1.51 -14.19 -14.44
C TRP A 139 -0.72 -13.40 -13.38
N ILE A 140 0.48 -12.86 -13.74
CA ILE A 140 1.26 -12.02 -12.83
C ILE A 140 0.49 -10.74 -12.47
N LYS A 141 -0.11 -10.08 -13.47
CA LYS A 141 -0.93 -8.88 -13.22
C LYS A 141 -2.05 -9.15 -12.22
N ILE A 142 -2.77 -10.27 -12.40
CA ILE A 142 -3.88 -10.65 -11.50
C ILE A 142 -3.34 -10.98 -10.12
N THR A 143 -2.25 -11.73 -10.02
CA THR A 143 -1.62 -12.06 -8.73
C THR A 143 -1.16 -10.80 -8.00
N LEU A 144 -0.48 -9.86 -8.69
CA LEU A 144 -0.06 -8.60 -8.11
C LEU A 144 -1.23 -7.72 -7.66
N LEU A 145 -2.32 -7.69 -8.44
CA LEU A 145 -3.55 -7.00 -8.03
C LEU A 145 -4.11 -7.60 -6.74
N THR A 146 -4.25 -8.93 -6.70
CA THR A 146 -4.79 -9.64 -5.54
C THR A 146 -3.93 -9.38 -4.30
N ILE A 147 -2.61 -9.53 -4.41
CA ILE A 147 -1.68 -9.26 -3.30
C ILE A 147 -1.81 -7.81 -2.84
N THR A 148 -1.82 -6.85 -3.79
CA THR A 148 -1.97 -5.43 -3.46
C THR A 148 -3.26 -5.18 -2.68
N LEU A 149 -4.40 -5.71 -3.13
CA LEU A 149 -5.68 -5.55 -2.45
C LEU A 149 -5.67 -6.18 -1.05
N ILE A 150 -5.04 -7.34 -0.87
CA ILE A 150 -4.88 -7.97 0.45
C ILE A 150 -4.02 -7.09 1.36
N ILE A 151 -2.91 -6.54 0.85
CA ILE A 151 -2.06 -5.61 1.63
C ILE A 151 -2.87 -4.38 2.06
N LEU A 152 -3.62 -3.76 1.16
CA LEU A 152 -4.45 -2.61 1.46
C LEU A 152 -5.50 -2.94 2.53
N PHE A 153 -6.19 -4.07 2.38
CA PHE A 153 -7.17 -4.56 3.34
C PHE A 153 -6.54 -4.84 4.72
N SER A 154 -5.34 -5.43 4.75
CA SER A 154 -4.65 -5.74 6.01
C SER A 154 -4.41 -4.50 6.87
N ARG A 155 -4.25 -3.31 6.27
CA ARG A 155 -4.02 -2.06 7.03
C ARG A 155 -5.24 -1.63 7.84
N VAL A 156 -6.42 -1.85 7.28
CA VAL A 156 -7.69 -1.58 7.98
C VAL A 156 -7.98 -2.69 9.00
N TYR A 157 -7.78 -3.94 8.59
CA TYR A 157 -7.94 -5.12 9.46
C TYR A 157 -7.10 -5.05 10.74
N LEU A 158 -5.84 -4.64 10.62
CA LEU A 158 -4.93 -4.45 11.77
C LEU A 158 -5.23 -3.17 12.60
N GLY A 159 -6.28 -2.43 12.28
CA GLY A 159 -6.69 -1.25 13.03
C GLY A 159 -5.75 -0.04 12.94
N VAL A 160 -4.84 -0.02 11.96
CA VAL A 160 -3.82 1.04 11.84
C VAL A 160 -4.12 2.11 10.80
N HIS A 161 -5.16 1.91 9.97
CA HIS A 161 -5.63 2.90 9.00
C HIS A 161 -7.15 2.86 8.85
N TYR A 162 -7.75 4.00 8.57
CA TYR A 162 -9.12 4.11 8.09
C TYR A 162 -9.21 3.66 6.62
N VAL A 163 -10.43 3.29 6.18
CA VAL A 163 -10.68 2.94 4.78
C VAL A 163 -10.35 4.11 3.85
N SER A 164 -10.71 5.33 4.25
CA SER A 164 -10.40 6.54 3.49
C SER A 164 -8.88 6.79 3.36
N ASP A 165 -8.08 6.52 4.41
CA ASP A 165 -6.62 6.64 4.34
C ASP A 165 -6.04 5.73 3.25
N VAL A 166 -6.59 4.52 3.14
CA VAL A 166 -6.16 3.51 2.17
C VAL A 166 -6.58 3.89 0.75
N ILE A 167 -7.83 4.31 0.55
CA ILE A 167 -8.33 4.72 -0.76
C ILE A 167 -7.55 5.94 -1.28
N CYS A 168 -7.41 6.98 -0.46
CA CYS A 168 -6.67 8.18 -0.83
C CYS A 168 -5.18 7.88 -1.08
N GLY A 169 -4.57 6.98 -0.30
CA GLY A 169 -3.21 6.50 -0.53
C GLY A 169 -3.08 5.79 -1.87
N ALA A 170 -4.01 4.90 -2.22
CA ALA A 170 -4.02 4.22 -3.51
C ALA A 170 -4.15 5.20 -4.68
N ILE A 171 -5.02 6.22 -4.57
CA ILE A 171 -5.16 7.28 -5.59
C ILE A 171 -3.85 8.06 -5.73
N LEU A 172 -3.21 8.44 -4.64
CA LEU A 172 -1.91 9.12 -4.65
C LEU A 172 -0.86 8.28 -5.39
N GLY A 173 -0.74 7.00 -5.02
CA GLY A 173 0.19 6.07 -5.66
C GLY A 173 -0.07 5.91 -7.16
N TYR A 174 -1.35 5.81 -7.56
CA TYR A 174 -1.76 5.75 -8.96
C TYR A 174 -1.32 6.99 -9.74
N ILE A 175 -1.59 8.18 -9.22
CA ILE A 175 -1.23 9.44 -9.89
C ILE A 175 0.29 9.54 -10.08
N ILE A 176 1.07 9.29 -9.02
CA ILE A 176 2.53 9.35 -9.09
C ILE A 176 3.08 8.32 -10.09
N ALA A 177 2.58 7.09 -10.05
CA ALA A 177 2.98 6.05 -10.98
C ALA A 177 2.68 6.41 -12.44
N LYS A 178 1.51 7.01 -12.73
CA LYS A 178 1.15 7.48 -14.07
C LYS A 178 2.09 8.58 -14.57
N LEU A 179 2.50 9.50 -13.71
CA LEU A 179 3.48 10.53 -14.06
C LEU A 179 4.85 9.90 -14.37
N VAL A 180 5.36 9.02 -13.52
CA VAL A 180 6.64 8.34 -13.74
C VAL A 180 6.61 7.46 -15.00
N LEU A 181 5.52 6.73 -15.22
CA LEU A 181 5.31 5.97 -16.46
C LEU A 181 5.40 6.86 -17.70
N HIS A 182 4.66 7.97 -17.69
CA HIS A 182 4.58 8.86 -18.85
C HIS A 182 5.91 9.56 -19.14
N PHE A 183 6.57 10.11 -18.13
CA PHE A 183 7.75 10.96 -18.34
C PHE A 183 9.07 10.19 -18.40
N LEU A 184 9.15 9.01 -17.77
CA LEU A 184 10.41 8.27 -17.67
C LEU A 184 10.35 6.93 -18.39
N ILE A 185 9.43 6.02 -18.00
CA ILE A 185 9.50 4.61 -18.42
C ILE A 185 9.09 4.44 -19.89
N LEU A 186 7.90 4.93 -20.28
CA LEU A 186 7.34 4.69 -21.61
C LEU A 186 8.13 5.35 -22.74
N ARG A 187 8.82 6.44 -22.48
CA ARG A 187 9.71 7.07 -23.46
C ARG A 187 10.87 6.15 -23.83
N GLN A 188 11.48 5.51 -22.82
CA GLN A 188 12.64 4.63 -23.05
C GLN A 188 12.28 3.28 -23.67
N ILE A 189 11.04 2.80 -23.45
CA ILE A 189 10.57 1.54 -24.03
C ILE A 189 10.14 1.70 -25.50
N LYS A 190 9.64 2.89 -25.90
CA LYS A 190 9.19 3.15 -27.28
C LYS A 190 10.32 3.49 -28.24
N ASP A 191 11.41 4.08 -27.73
CA ASP A 191 12.54 4.56 -28.54
C ASP A 191 13.61 3.47 -28.79
N SER A 192 13.34 2.22 -28.39
CA SER A 192 14.18 1.03 -28.58
C SER A 192 13.49 0.03 -29.48
#